data_bd9ac3b6cb076a5140aec33deffd332c
#
_entry.id   bd9ac3b6cb076a5140aec33deffd332c
#
_cell.length_a   1.000
_cell.length_b   1.000
_cell.length_c   1.000
_cell.angle_alpha   90.00
_cell.angle_beta   90.00
_cell.angle_gamma   90.00
#
_symmetry.space_group_name_H-M   'P 1'
#
loop_
_entity.id
_entity.type
_entity.pdbx_description
1 polymer ?
#
loop_
_entity_poly.entity_id
_entity_poly.type
_entity_poly.pdbx_seq_one_letter_code
_entity_poly.pdbx_strand_id
1 'polypeptide(L)'
;TENKLRELIDSAHGRGIAVTLDMVLNHQFGQSPMVRMYWDAATNKPAANSPWFNQDAKHPFNVGFDLNHEAPATIEFTENVMKHWLTKFRIDGFRWDLSKGFTQQNNPNDVNAWSSYDQSRVNIWNRIYDQSQAIAPGCYMILEHLGGDQEEAELAKKGMILWGKMSNELSEAAMGYTGSASNFQRAYHTTRWTSFGGNNVPLLMAYGESHDEERLMYRNRRFGNGSGSGTPPYFHNPAFVTSTYNPSNPSGALSRMQQVAAFLFTIPGPKMVWQFGEFGYDASINMCENYTTPGNDGCRLSPKPLVTSMPSPYYSATVPGGGFTFLNYKAHVERTNLRDTYAKIIRLRTANNNAYLNTFTSNNVNFDLSAAFKWQIIQSDALRIVVIGNFDVIQRSGTVSFPTTGTWQIYAHNVTGNLSTFNANMNATTINVGSNSQTFNNLPPGTFMVFIDRQAALAPNAQSLNAEMAAGKVQTDLQVEIKQNERK
;
A
#
# COMPACT_ATOMS: atom_id res chain seq x y z
N THR A 1 -21.98 0.10 -18.17
CA THR A 1 -21.95 0.56 -19.57
C THR A 1 -20.73 1.44 -19.80
N GLU A 2 -20.28 1.58 -21.05
CA GLU A 2 -19.17 2.43 -21.44
C GLU A 2 -19.37 3.88 -20.96
N ASN A 3 -20.56 4.44 -21.12
CA ASN A 3 -20.86 5.81 -20.68
C ASN A 3 -20.68 5.96 -19.15
N LYS A 4 -21.11 4.99 -18.35
CA LYS A 4 -20.93 5.07 -16.89
C LYS A 4 -19.46 4.99 -16.47
N LEU A 5 -18.63 4.24 -17.19
CA LEU A 5 -17.19 4.23 -16.95
C LEU A 5 -16.55 5.59 -17.30
N ARG A 6 -16.95 6.21 -18.40
CA ARG A 6 -16.50 7.56 -18.76
C ARG A 6 -16.92 8.59 -17.71
N GLU A 7 -18.19 8.56 -17.25
CA GLU A 7 -18.67 9.43 -16.16
C GLU A 7 -17.84 9.25 -14.87
N LEU A 8 -17.46 8.02 -14.55
CA LEU A 8 -16.60 7.73 -13.39
C LEU A 8 -15.21 8.38 -13.56
N ILE A 9 -14.59 8.19 -14.72
CA ILE A 9 -13.27 8.76 -15.04
C ILE A 9 -13.33 10.29 -15.01
N ASP A 10 -14.30 10.90 -15.67
CA ASP A 10 -14.49 12.35 -15.67
C ASP A 10 -14.71 12.90 -14.25
N SER A 11 -15.48 12.18 -13.43
CA SER A 11 -15.71 12.56 -12.02
C SER A 11 -14.46 12.46 -11.17
N ALA A 12 -13.58 11.49 -11.44
CA ALA A 12 -12.28 11.35 -10.77
C ALA A 12 -11.34 12.49 -11.21
N HIS A 13 -11.23 12.75 -12.50
CA HIS A 13 -10.41 13.83 -13.06
C HIS A 13 -10.84 15.19 -12.53
N GLY A 14 -12.17 15.45 -12.44
CA GLY A 14 -12.71 16.68 -11.84
C GLY A 14 -12.32 16.88 -10.36
N ARG A 15 -11.80 15.86 -9.71
CA ARG A 15 -11.26 15.89 -8.34
C ARG A 15 -9.73 15.79 -8.27
N GLY A 16 -9.04 15.85 -9.40
CA GLY A 16 -7.59 15.69 -9.48
C GLY A 16 -7.11 14.26 -9.17
N ILE A 17 -7.97 13.26 -9.36
CA ILE A 17 -7.67 11.85 -9.13
C ILE A 17 -7.40 11.15 -10.46
N ALA A 18 -6.20 10.62 -10.62
CA ALA A 18 -5.84 9.80 -11.77
C ALA A 18 -6.54 8.43 -11.71
N VAL A 19 -6.91 7.90 -12.87
CA VAL A 19 -7.56 6.59 -13.00
C VAL A 19 -6.64 5.64 -13.75
N THR A 20 -6.23 4.55 -13.10
CA THR A 20 -5.45 3.48 -13.73
C THR A 20 -6.29 2.22 -13.89
N LEU A 21 -6.06 1.50 -14.99
CA LEU A 21 -6.71 0.22 -15.25
C LEU A 21 -5.82 -0.93 -14.80
N ASP A 22 -6.40 -1.91 -14.10
CA ASP A 22 -5.72 -3.17 -13.80
C ASP A 22 -5.71 -4.04 -15.07
N MET A 23 -4.51 -4.33 -15.60
CA MET A 23 -4.30 -4.94 -16.90
C MET A 23 -3.74 -6.36 -16.74
N VAL A 24 -4.54 -7.35 -17.08
CA VAL A 24 -4.17 -8.77 -17.01
C VAL A 24 -3.86 -9.28 -18.42
N LEU A 25 -2.61 -9.16 -18.83
CA LEU A 25 -2.13 -9.64 -20.13
C LEU A 25 -0.89 -10.58 -20.01
N ASN A 26 -0.65 -11.15 -18.83
CA ASN A 26 0.32 -12.23 -18.70
C ASN A 26 -0.21 -13.52 -19.34
N HIS A 27 -1.51 -13.77 -19.22
CA HIS A 27 -2.16 -14.98 -19.67
C HIS A 27 -3.59 -14.72 -20.12
N GLN A 28 -4.20 -15.72 -20.78
CA GLN A 28 -5.64 -15.74 -21.08
C GLN A 28 -6.22 -17.13 -20.78
N PHE A 29 -7.55 -17.18 -20.56
CA PHE A 29 -8.25 -18.43 -20.31
C PHE A 29 -8.90 -18.97 -21.58
N GLY A 30 -9.33 -20.25 -21.55
CA GLY A 30 -9.94 -20.97 -22.67
C GLY A 30 -11.22 -20.34 -23.26
N GLN A 31 -11.80 -19.34 -22.61
CA GLN A 31 -12.90 -18.54 -23.15
C GLN A 31 -12.44 -17.49 -24.17
N SER A 32 -11.15 -17.14 -24.18
CA SER A 32 -10.61 -16.15 -25.11
C SER A 32 -10.77 -16.61 -26.56
N PRO A 33 -11.26 -15.73 -27.47
CA PRO A 33 -11.29 -16.01 -28.89
C PRO A 33 -9.91 -16.35 -29.46
N MET A 34 -8.85 -15.68 -29.00
CA MET A 34 -7.47 -15.88 -29.46
C MET A 34 -6.96 -17.30 -29.10
N VAL A 35 -7.30 -17.80 -27.89
CA VAL A 35 -7.01 -19.18 -27.49
C VAL A 35 -7.73 -20.17 -28.38
N ARG A 36 -9.02 -19.94 -28.65
CA ARG A 36 -9.87 -20.85 -29.42
C ARG A 36 -9.52 -20.93 -30.91
N MET A 37 -9.03 -19.81 -31.49
CA MET A 37 -8.64 -19.77 -32.90
C MET A 37 -7.47 -20.72 -33.24
N TYR A 38 -6.57 -20.93 -32.31
CA TYR A 38 -5.41 -21.80 -32.48
C TYR A 38 -5.35 -22.83 -31.34
N TRP A 39 -6.35 -23.70 -31.32
CA TRP A 39 -6.47 -24.74 -30.29
C TRP A 39 -5.99 -26.10 -30.80
N ASP A 40 -5.14 -26.76 -30.03
CA ASP A 40 -4.73 -28.13 -30.24
C ASP A 40 -5.49 -29.05 -29.28
N ALA A 41 -6.46 -29.77 -29.80
CA ALA A 41 -7.28 -30.71 -29.02
C ALA A 41 -6.51 -31.93 -28.50
N ALA A 42 -5.40 -32.30 -29.14
CA ALA A 42 -4.61 -33.45 -28.72
C ALA A 42 -3.81 -33.15 -27.44
N THR A 43 -3.32 -31.91 -27.30
CA THR A 43 -2.56 -31.46 -26.11
C THR A 43 -3.41 -30.70 -25.12
N ASN A 44 -4.62 -30.31 -25.48
CA ASN A 44 -5.51 -29.43 -24.70
C ASN A 44 -4.86 -28.10 -24.32
N LYS A 45 -4.20 -27.47 -25.31
CA LYS A 45 -3.43 -26.23 -25.19
C LYS A 45 -3.58 -25.38 -26.47
N PRO A 46 -3.14 -24.11 -26.46
CA PRO A 46 -2.89 -23.38 -27.69
C PRO A 46 -1.92 -24.16 -28.59
N ALA A 47 -2.19 -24.18 -29.88
CA ALA A 47 -1.37 -24.90 -30.85
C ALA A 47 0.05 -24.27 -30.92
N ALA A 48 1.06 -25.07 -31.25
CA ALA A 48 2.44 -24.62 -31.34
C ALA A 48 2.66 -23.48 -32.37
N ASN A 49 1.78 -23.34 -33.36
CA ASN A 49 1.78 -22.27 -34.34
C ASN A 49 0.88 -21.08 -33.96
N SER A 50 0.43 -21.00 -32.72
CA SER A 50 -0.32 -19.82 -32.25
C SER A 50 0.52 -18.57 -32.39
N PRO A 51 0.01 -17.50 -33.00
CA PRO A 51 0.77 -16.26 -33.13
C PRO A 51 0.84 -15.45 -31.82
N TRP A 52 0.11 -15.85 -30.78
CA TRP A 52 0.01 -15.09 -29.53
C TRP A 52 0.54 -15.82 -28.29
N PHE A 53 0.42 -17.14 -28.24
CA PHE A 53 0.66 -17.91 -27.01
C PHE A 53 1.89 -18.79 -27.12
N ASN A 54 2.56 -18.95 -25.99
CA ASN A 54 3.45 -20.08 -25.78
C ASN A 54 2.59 -21.36 -25.64
N GLN A 55 2.97 -22.47 -26.25
CA GLN A 55 2.29 -23.73 -26.05
C GLN A 55 2.41 -24.20 -24.59
N ASP A 56 3.61 -24.01 -24.02
CA ASP A 56 3.92 -24.26 -22.62
C ASP A 56 4.39 -22.96 -21.96
N ALA A 57 3.86 -22.69 -20.77
CA ALA A 57 4.21 -21.50 -20.01
C ALA A 57 5.71 -21.46 -19.70
N LYS A 58 6.28 -20.25 -19.72
CA LYS A 58 7.70 -20.02 -19.47
C LYS A 58 8.03 -19.81 -17.99
N HIS A 59 7.04 -19.70 -17.12
CA HIS A 59 7.22 -19.40 -15.70
C HIS A 59 6.32 -20.27 -14.79
N PRO A 60 6.64 -20.39 -13.46
CA PRO A 60 5.97 -21.33 -12.56
C PRO A 60 4.53 -20.96 -12.20
N PHE A 61 4.22 -19.65 -12.10
CA PHE A 61 2.89 -19.16 -11.71
C PHE A 61 1.99 -18.92 -12.91
N ASN A 62 1.80 -19.95 -13.71
CA ASN A 62 0.89 -19.91 -14.85
C ASN A 62 -0.53 -20.26 -14.41
N VAL A 63 -1.42 -19.27 -14.42
CA VAL A 63 -2.85 -19.44 -14.05
C VAL A 63 -3.77 -19.54 -15.27
N GLY A 64 -3.23 -19.50 -16.47
CA GLY A 64 -3.94 -19.60 -17.74
C GLY A 64 -2.99 -19.96 -18.88
N PHE A 65 -3.32 -19.59 -20.13
CA PHE A 65 -2.45 -19.79 -21.29
C PHE A 65 -1.52 -18.58 -21.45
N ASP A 66 -0.21 -18.83 -21.42
CA ASP A 66 0.86 -17.84 -21.36
C ASP A 66 1.01 -17.08 -22.68
N LEU A 67 0.95 -15.74 -22.63
CA LEU A 67 1.14 -14.87 -23.79
C LEU A 67 2.65 -14.72 -24.12
N ASN A 68 2.99 -14.92 -25.38
CA ASN A 68 4.35 -14.67 -25.88
C ASN A 68 4.52 -13.18 -26.23
N HIS A 69 5.06 -12.40 -25.30
CA HIS A 69 5.26 -10.96 -25.48
C HIS A 69 6.42 -10.58 -26.42
N GLU A 70 7.13 -11.54 -26.99
CA GLU A 70 8.10 -11.33 -28.09
C GLU A 70 7.48 -11.62 -29.47
N ALA A 71 6.31 -12.26 -29.53
CA ALA A 71 5.62 -12.52 -30.78
C ALA A 71 5.01 -11.23 -31.37
N PRO A 72 5.21 -10.95 -32.68
CA PRO A 72 4.72 -9.72 -33.32
C PRO A 72 3.23 -9.47 -33.13
N ALA A 73 2.41 -10.51 -33.23
CA ALA A 73 0.96 -10.41 -33.06
C ALA A 73 0.55 -10.05 -31.62
N THR A 74 1.30 -10.51 -30.61
CA THR A 74 1.08 -10.14 -29.20
C THR A 74 1.54 -8.70 -28.95
N ILE A 75 2.63 -8.28 -29.57
CA ILE A 75 3.12 -6.89 -29.50
C ILE A 75 2.04 -5.92 -30.02
N GLU A 76 1.54 -6.18 -31.25
CA GLU A 76 0.48 -5.38 -31.86
C GLU A 76 -0.80 -5.40 -31.03
N PHE A 77 -1.21 -6.55 -30.52
CA PHE A 77 -2.38 -6.68 -29.66
C PHE A 77 -2.24 -5.83 -28.38
N THR A 78 -1.11 -5.92 -27.69
CA THR A 78 -0.86 -5.16 -26.45
C THR A 78 -0.86 -3.66 -26.71
N GLU A 79 -0.24 -3.20 -27.81
CA GLU A 79 -0.24 -1.79 -28.20
C GLU A 79 -1.66 -1.28 -28.50
N ASN A 80 -2.44 -2.04 -29.25
CA ASN A 80 -3.83 -1.69 -29.57
C ASN A 80 -4.71 -1.62 -28.32
N VAL A 81 -4.51 -2.53 -27.35
CA VAL A 81 -5.22 -2.47 -26.05
C VAL A 81 -4.84 -1.21 -25.28
N MET A 82 -3.56 -0.90 -25.16
CA MET A 82 -3.12 0.35 -24.51
C MET A 82 -3.68 1.59 -25.20
N LYS A 83 -3.58 1.65 -26.53
CA LYS A 83 -4.11 2.74 -27.32
C LYS A 83 -5.61 2.93 -27.10
N HIS A 84 -6.40 1.85 -27.09
CA HIS A 84 -7.83 1.91 -26.85
C HIS A 84 -8.16 2.57 -25.52
N TRP A 85 -7.55 2.13 -24.43
CA TRP A 85 -7.84 2.64 -23.09
C TRP A 85 -7.32 4.06 -22.86
N LEU A 86 -6.10 4.36 -23.29
CA LEU A 86 -5.50 5.68 -23.13
C LEU A 86 -6.17 6.76 -23.99
N THR A 87 -6.65 6.42 -25.21
CA THR A 87 -7.22 7.43 -26.11
C THR A 87 -8.74 7.51 -26.03
N LYS A 88 -9.43 6.36 -26.01
CA LYS A 88 -10.89 6.32 -26.02
C LYS A 88 -11.49 6.61 -24.63
N PHE A 89 -10.90 6.08 -23.57
CA PHE A 89 -11.37 6.28 -22.21
C PHE A 89 -10.59 7.35 -21.44
N ARG A 90 -9.41 7.74 -21.94
CA ARG A 90 -8.55 8.75 -21.31
C ARG A 90 -8.16 8.40 -19.88
N ILE A 91 -7.92 7.12 -19.60
CA ILE A 91 -7.31 6.71 -18.34
C ILE A 91 -5.87 7.22 -18.26
N ASP A 92 -5.33 7.29 -17.04
CA ASP A 92 -4.02 7.89 -16.79
C ASP A 92 -2.89 6.86 -16.74
N GLY A 93 -3.18 5.59 -16.90
CA GLY A 93 -2.17 4.53 -16.90
C GLY A 93 -2.71 3.15 -16.55
N PHE A 94 -1.78 2.26 -16.27
CA PHE A 94 -2.09 0.85 -16.00
C PHE A 94 -1.38 0.35 -14.75
N ARG A 95 -2.02 -0.56 -14.03
CA ARG A 95 -1.35 -1.53 -13.16
C ARG A 95 -1.30 -2.87 -13.90
N TRP A 96 -0.11 -3.41 -14.07
CA TRP A 96 0.11 -4.65 -14.81
C TRP A 96 0.22 -5.83 -13.86
N ASP A 97 -0.73 -6.74 -14.01
CA ASP A 97 -0.81 -7.98 -13.26
C ASP A 97 0.31 -8.93 -13.64
N LEU A 98 0.91 -9.59 -12.64
CA LEU A 98 1.93 -10.61 -12.81
C LEU A 98 3.00 -10.23 -13.85
N SER A 99 3.48 -8.98 -13.80
CA SER A 99 4.41 -8.42 -14.79
C SER A 99 5.73 -9.20 -14.91
N LYS A 100 6.12 -9.91 -13.85
CA LYS A 100 7.26 -10.82 -13.85
C LYS A 100 7.08 -12.02 -14.79
N GLY A 101 5.85 -12.35 -15.17
CA GLY A 101 5.55 -13.43 -16.12
C GLY A 101 5.77 -13.07 -17.59
N PHE A 102 6.02 -11.78 -17.91
CA PHE A 102 6.29 -11.34 -19.28
C PHE A 102 7.72 -11.71 -19.71
N THR A 103 7.99 -12.98 -19.89
CA THR A 103 9.34 -13.51 -20.19
C THR A 103 9.29 -14.59 -21.25
N GLN A 104 10.39 -14.74 -22.00
CA GLN A 104 10.63 -15.90 -22.87
C GLN A 104 11.77 -16.80 -22.35
N GLN A 105 12.36 -16.47 -21.21
CA GLN A 105 13.23 -17.40 -20.50
C GLN A 105 12.43 -18.56 -19.91
N ASN A 106 12.87 -19.78 -20.23
CA ASN A 106 12.11 -20.99 -19.93
C ASN A 106 12.46 -21.56 -18.55
N ASN A 107 11.77 -21.10 -17.50
CA ASN A 107 11.94 -21.55 -16.12
C ASN A 107 10.62 -22.04 -15.50
N PRO A 108 9.88 -22.98 -16.11
CA PRO A 108 8.48 -23.29 -15.71
C PRO A 108 8.36 -23.93 -14.32
N ASN A 109 9.46 -24.47 -13.78
CA ASN A 109 9.46 -25.20 -12.51
C ASN A 109 10.48 -24.62 -11.48
N ASP A 110 11.14 -23.52 -11.79
CA ASP A 110 12.15 -22.92 -10.91
C ASP A 110 11.79 -21.46 -10.57
N VAL A 111 11.23 -21.27 -9.39
CA VAL A 111 10.83 -19.94 -8.86
C VAL A 111 12.06 -19.04 -8.66
N ASN A 112 13.21 -19.58 -8.29
CA ASN A 112 14.40 -18.79 -8.02
C ASN A 112 15.03 -18.30 -9.34
N ALA A 113 15.16 -19.19 -10.34
CA ALA A 113 15.61 -18.79 -11.66
C ALA A 113 14.68 -17.78 -12.31
N TRP A 114 13.35 -17.97 -12.21
CA TRP A 114 12.36 -17.01 -12.69
C TRP A 114 12.41 -15.67 -11.96
N SER A 115 12.76 -15.64 -10.68
CA SER A 115 12.90 -14.41 -9.88
C SER A 115 14.25 -13.71 -10.07
N SER A 116 15.20 -14.34 -10.74
CA SER A 116 16.50 -13.75 -11.07
C SER A 116 16.38 -12.73 -12.20
N TYR A 117 17.42 -11.91 -12.38
CA TYR A 117 17.48 -10.92 -13.47
C TYR A 117 17.26 -11.56 -14.83
N ASP A 118 16.38 -10.99 -15.63
CA ASP A 118 16.00 -11.45 -16.97
C ASP A 118 16.00 -10.31 -17.98
N GLN A 119 17.01 -10.28 -18.85
CA GLN A 119 17.14 -9.25 -19.88
C GLN A 119 16.00 -9.27 -20.92
N SER A 120 15.45 -10.45 -21.24
CA SER A 120 14.28 -10.57 -22.14
C SER A 120 13.10 -9.80 -21.55
N ARG A 121 12.82 -10.03 -20.26
CA ARG A 121 11.74 -9.36 -19.52
C ARG A 121 11.95 -7.84 -19.44
N VAL A 122 13.17 -7.40 -19.14
CA VAL A 122 13.52 -5.95 -19.14
C VAL A 122 13.27 -5.34 -20.52
N ASN A 123 13.67 -6.01 -21.60
CA ASN A 123 13.47 -5.53 -22.97
C ASN A 123 11.99 -5.44 -23.33
N ILE A 124 11.17 -6.43 -22.93
CA ILE A 124 9.72 -6.42 -23.12
C ILE A 124 9.10 -5.21 -22.41
N TRP A 125 9.44 -4.99 -21.13
CA TRP A 125 8.88 -3.88 -20.36
C TRP A 125 9.35 -2.51 -20.85
N ASN A 126 10.60 -2.37 -21.25
CA ASN A 126 11.10 -1.13 -21.86
C ASN A 126 10.33 -0.78 -23.13
N ARG A 127 10.05 -1.77 -24.01
CA ARG A 127 9.25 -1.58 -25.21
C ARG A 127 7.81 -1.16 -24.85
N ILE A 128 7.12 -1.87 -23.94
CA ILE A 128 5.75 -1.56 -23.53
C ILE A 128 5.68 -0.15 -22.92
N TYR A 129 6.69 0.23 -22.11
CA TYR A 129 6.80 1.57 -21.56
C TYR A 129 6.92 2.61 -22.67
N ASP A 130 7.86 2.44 -23.61
CA ASP A 130 8.07 3.40 -24.69
C ASP A 130 6.82 3.54 -25.58
N GLN A 131 6.14 2.44 -25.91
CA GLN A 131 4.85 2.47 -26.63
C GLN A 131 3.78 3.23 -25.84
N SER A 132 3.66 2.99 -24.54
CA SER A 132 2.68 3.70 -23.71
C SER A 132 2.93 5.21 -23.64
N GLN A 133 4.22 5.60 -23.49
CA GLN A 133 4.61 7.01 -23.48
C GLN A 133 4.45 7.69 -24.84
N ALA A 134 4.60 6.96 -25.94
CA ALA A 134 4.32 7.48 -27.28
C ALA A 134 2.82 7.75 -27.50
N ILE A 135 1.95 6.91 -26.91
CA ILE A 135 0.48 7.08 -26.99
C ILE A 135 0.00 8.21 -26.07
N ALA A 136 0.45 8.20 -24.83
CA ALA A 136 0.05 9.15 -23.79
C ALA A 136 1.25 9.50 -22.89
N PRO A 137 1.99 10.57 -23.22
CA PRO A 137 3.15 10.98 -22.43
C PRO A 137 2.80 11.25 -20.97
N GLY A 138 3.57 10.67 -20.05
CA GLY A 138 3.36 10.78 -18.61
C GLY A 138 2.32 9.82 -18.04
N CYS A 139 1.79 8.87 -18.82
CA CYS A 139 0.90 7.84 -18.27
C CYS A 139 1.66 6.94 -17.29
N TYR A 140 0.94 6.52 -16.23
CA TYR A 140 1.49 5.67 -15.19
C TYR A 140 1.63 4.22 -15.66
N MET A 141 2.81 3.65 -15.41
CA MET A 141 3.09 2.22 -15.61
C MET A 141 3.46 1.62 -14.26
N ILE A 142 2.50 0.93 -13.64
CA ILE A 142 2.63 0.33 -12.31
C ILE A 142 2.76 -1.18 -12.49
N LEU A 143 3.85 -1.77 -12.00
CA LEU A 143 4.14 -3.18 -12.19
C LEU A 143 3.98 -3.96 -10.88
N GLU A 144 3.10 -4.96 -10.88
CA GLU A 144 3.16 -6.03 -9.91
C GLU A 144 4.28 -6.99 -10.33
N HIS A 145 5.53 -6.60 -10.03
CA HIS A 145 6.71 -7.30 -10.52
C HIS A 145 7.23 -8.33 -9.52
N LEU A 146 7.49 -7.90 -8.31
CA LEU A 146 7.97 -8.72 -7.20
C LEU A 146 9.19 -9.59 -7.63
N GLY A 147 10.08 -8.98 -8.39
CA GLY A 147 11.30 -9.56 -8.93
C GLY A 147 12.53 -9.29 -8.07
N GLY A 148 13.72 -9.55 -8.64
CA GLY A 148 15.00 -9.21 -8.02
C GLY A 148 15.25 -7.70 -7.99
N ASP A 149 15.92 -7.20 -6.95
CA ASP A 149 16.15 -5.75 -6.74
C ASP A 149 16.90 -5.10 -7.91
N GLN A 150 17.81 -5.81 -8.58
CA GLN A 150 18.54 -5.29 -9.75
C GLN A 150 17.60 -4.97 -10.91
N GLU A 151 16.72 -5.90 -11.24
CA GLU A 151 15.74 -5.75 -12.32
C GLU A 151 14.73 -4.67 -12.01
N GLU A 152 14.17 -4.68 -10.77
CA GLU A 152 13.26 -3.64 -10.33
C GLU A 152 13.87 -2.24 -10.38
N ALA A 153 15.17 -2.11 -9.98
CA ALA A 153 15.88 -0.84 -10.07
C ALA A 153 16.03 -0.36 -11.52
N GLU A 154 16.28 -1.27 -12.47
CA GLU A 154 16.40 -0.94 -13.89
C GLU A 154 15.07 -0.47 -14.48
N LEU A 155 13.99 -1.18 -14.20
CA LEU A 155 12.64 -0.82 -14.63
C LEU A 155 12.18 0.52 -13.99
N ALA A 156 12.52 0.74 -12.72
CA ALA A 156 12.24 2.01 -12.05
C ALA A 156 13.02 3.18 -12.65
N LYS A 157 14.30 3.00 -12.99
CA LYS A 157 15.10 4.04 -13.69
C LYS A 157 14.53 4.41 -15.06
N LYS A 158 13.84 3.51 -15.72
CA LYS A 158 13.10 3.79 -16.96
C LYS A 158 11.86 4.66 -16.74
N GLY A 159 11.27 4.65 -15.54
CA GLY A 159 10.09 5.43 -15.15
C GLY A 159 8.90 4.61 -14.66
N MET A 160 9.04 3.30 -14.52
CA MET A 160 7.98 2.43 -14.06
C MET A 160 7.88 2.44 -12.52
N ILE A 161 6.68 2.34 -11.99
CA ILE A 161 6.41 2.25 -10.55
C ILE A 161 6.35 0.77 -10.17
N LEU A 162 7.20 0.35 -9.23
CA LEU A 162 7.29 -1.05 -8.80
C LEU A 162 6.53 -1.27 -7.49
N TRP A 163 5.75 -2.33 -7.41
CA TRP A 163 5.13 -2.75 -6.16
C TRP A 163 6.18 -3.20 -5.16
N GLY A 164 6.10 -2.63 -3.96
CA GLY A 164 7.00 -2.92 -2.83
C GLY A 164 6.26 -3.63 -1.71
N LYS A 165 6.00 -4.92 -1.86
CA LYS A 165 5.32 -5.74 -0.87
C LYS A 165 6.06 -5.73 0.46
N MET A 166 5.38 -5.29 1.53
CA MET A 166 5.84 -5.25 2.92
C MET A 166 4.80 -5.84 3.89
N SER A 167 3.88 -6.66 3.38
CA SER A 167 2.75 -7.18 4.14
C SER A 167 3.17 -8.04 5.35
N ASN A 168 4.23 -8.83 5.22
CA ASN A 168 4.72 -9.64 6.34
C ASN A 168 5.37 -8.78 7.42
N GLU A 169 6.32 -7.93 7.05
CA GLU A 169 7.10 -7.11 7.97
C GLU A 169 6.21 -6.09 8.70
N LEU A 170 5.30 -5.45 7.99
CA LEU A 170 4.33 -4.53 8.60
C LEU A 170 3.32 -5.25 9.49
N SER A 171 2.90 -6.48 9.11
CA SER A 171 2.03 -7.29 9.97
C SER A 171 2.75 -7.68 11.26
N GLU A 172 3.98 -8.21 11.18
CA GLU A 172 4.76 -8.58 12.37
C GLU A 172 4.97 -7.38 13.30
N ALA A 173 5.34 -6.23 12.73
CA ALA A 173 5.47 -4.99 13.48
C ALA A 173 4.14 -4.55 14.13
N ALA A 174 3.04 -4.57 13.38
CA ALA A 174 1.72 -4.20 13.89
C ALA A 174 1.20 -5.16 14.94
N MET A 175 1.47 -6.46 14.81
CA MET A 175 1.15 -7.48 15.81
C MET A 175 1.98 -7.35 17.11
N GLY A 176 3.02 -6.53 17.14
CA GLY A 176 3.87 -6.32 18.31
C GLY A 176 5.04 -7.28 18.44
N TYR A 177 5.41 -7.96 17.36
CA TYR A 177 6.63 -8.75 17.30
C TYR A 177 7.83 -7.87 16.94
N THR A 178 8.99 -8.11 17.57
CA THR A 178 10.15 -7.20 17.51
C THR A 178 11.40 -7.83 16.88
N GLY A 179 11.28 -9.00 16.30
CA GLY A 179 12.38 -9.67 15.63
C GLY A 179 12.68 -9.15 14.23
N SER A 180 13.61 -9.81 13.53
CA SER A 180 13.98 -9.48 12.15
C SER A 180 12.81 -9.49 11.18
N ALA A 181 11.80 -10.33 11.46
CA ALA A 181 10.58 -10.40 10.65
C ALA A 181 9.75 -9.10 10.66
N SER A 182 9.91 -8.25 11.70
CA SER A 182 9.23 -6.95 11.81
C SER A 182 10.03 -5.78 11.23
N ASN A 183 11.14 -6.05 10.56
CA ASN A 183 11.99 -5.02 9.96
C ASN A 183 11.52 -4.66 8.55
N PHE A 184 10.85 -3.51 8.41
CA PHE A 184 10.33 -3.05 7.13
C PHE A 184 11.20 -1.99 6.42
N GLN A 185 12.52 -1.95 6.67
CA GLN A 185 13.44 -1.04 5.98
C GLN A 185 13.42 -1.19 4.45
N ARG A 186 13.04 -2.35 3.94
CA ARG A 186 12.86 -2.58 2.49
C ARG A 186 11.68 -1.83 1.88
N ALA A 187 10.88 -1.11 2.67
CA ALA A 187 9.92 -0.13 2.18
C ALA A 187 10.58 1.13 1.58
N TYR A 188 11.88 1.33 1.83
CA TYR A 188 12.68 2.38 1.23
C TYR A 188 13.32 1.89 -0.07
N HIS A 189 13.17 2.66 -1.16
CA HIS A 189 13.85 2.41 -2.43
C HIS A 189 15.37 2.43 -2.27
N THR A 190 15.89 3.30 -1.40
CA THR A 190 17.33 3.37 -1.07
C THR A 190 17.86 2.07 -0.47
N THR A 191 17.07 1.34 0.30
CA THR A 191 17.47 0.02 0.80
C THR A 191 17.52 -1.03 -0.30
N ARG A 192 16.54 -1.01 -1.22
CA ARG A 192 16.46 -2.01 -2.29
C ARG A 192 17.44 -1.74 -3.43
N TRP A 193 17.58 -0.49 -3.86
CA TRP A 193 18.10 -0.17 -5.17
C TRP A 193 19.42 0.59 -5.19
N THR A 194 19.97 1.03 -4.04
CA THR A 194 21.22 1.78 -4.00
C THR A 194 22.38 1.05 -4.68
N SER A 195 22.52 -0.26 -4.42
CA SER A 195 23.58 -1.10 -5.03
C SER A 195 23.45 -1.24 -6.56
N PHE A 196 22.30 -0.89 -7.11
CA PHE A 196 21.97 -0.98 -8.54
C PHE A 196 21.76 0.40 -9.19
N GLY A 197 22.23 1.47 -8.54
CA GLY A 197 22.13 2.84 -9.05
C GLY A 197 20.72 3.44 -9.01
N GLY A 198 19.83 2.90 -8.18
CA GLY A 198 18.44 3.36 -8.03
C GLY A 198 18.16 4.22 -6.79
N ASN A 199 19.19 4.71 -6.09
CA ASN A 199 19.06 5.49 -4.89
C ASN A 199 18.33 6.83 -5.07
N ASN A 200 18.30 7.38 -6.29
CA ASN A 200 17.61 8.63 -6.63
C ASN A 200 16.27 8.39 -7.35
N VAL A 201 15.74 7.14 -7.32
CA VAL A 201 14.54 6.77 -8.07
C VAL A 201 13.44 6.32 -7.09
N PRO A 202 12.67 7.25 -6.51
CA PRO A 202 11.65 6.95 -5.49
C PRO A 202 10.36 6.39 -6.10
N LEU A 203 10.45 5.42 -6.99
CA LEU A 203 9.32 4.80 -7.68
C LEU A 203 8.91 3.43 -7.09
N LEU A 204 9.28 3.19 -5.83
CA LEU A 204 8.84 2.03 -5.06
C LEU A 204 7.50 2.32 -4.37
N MET A 205 6.44 1.67 -4.79
CA MET A 205 5.12 1.73 -4.18
C MET A 205 5.03 0.74 -3.02
N ALA A 206 5.49 1.13 -1.84
CA ALA A 206 5.43 0.28 -0.66
C ALA A 206 4.00 0.16 -0.12
N TYR A 207 3.61 -1.07 0.31
CA TYR A 207 2.29 -1.35 0.84
C TYR A 207 2.30 -2.48 1.87
N GLY A 208 1.28 -2.49 2.74
CA GLY A 208 1.04 -3.54 3.73
C GLY A 208 -0.09 -4.50 3.38
N GLU A 209 -0.99 -4.10 2.49
CA GLU A 209 -2.19 -4.84 2.11
C GLU A 209 -2.43 -4.75 0.61
N SER A 210 -2.89 -5.85 0.01
CA SER A 210 -3.41 -5.90 -1.36
C SER A 210 -4.57 -6.90 -1.46
N HIS A 211 -4.99 -7.24 -2.69
CA HIS A 211 -5.97 -8.31 -2.94
C HIS A 211 -5.40 -9.72 -2.67
N ASP A 212 -4.08 -9.85 -2.59
CA ASP A 212 -3.37 -11.12 -2.40
C ASP A 212 -2.89 -11.36 -0.98
N GLU A 213 -2.77 -10.32 -0.16
CA GLU A 213 -2.31 -10.42 1.21
C GLU A 213 -3.44 -10.24 2.21
N GLU A 214 -3.32 -10.99 3.32
CA GLU A 214 -4.25 -10.87 4.43
C GLU A 214 -4.18 -9.47 5.05
N ARG A 215 -5.32 -8.95 5.50
CA ARG A 215 -5.46 -7.64 6.12
C ARG A 215 -4.61 -7.50 7.37
N LEU A 216 -3.90 -6.38 7.51
CA LEU A 216 -3.11 -6.08 8.72
C LEU A 216 -3.99 -6.10 9.97
N MET A 217 -5.16 -5.48 9.91
CA MET A 217 -6.08 -5.46 11.04
C MET A 217 -6.59 -6.84 11.41
N TYR A 218 -6.90 -7.71 10.43
CA TYR A 218 -7.26 -9.10 10.67
C TYR A 218 -6.12 -9.84 11.37
N ARG A 219 -4.88 -9.71 10.89
CA ARG A 219 -3.71 -10.34 11.49
C ARG A 219 -3.46 -9.85 12.92
N ASN A 220 -3.55 -8.54 13.17
CA ASN A 220 -3.44 -7.99 14.53
C ASN A 220 -4.46 -8.62 15.46
N ARG A 221 -5.71 -8.71 15.02
CA ARG A 221 -6.81 -9.28 15.81
C ARG A 221 -6.65 -10.76 16.06
N ARG A 222 -6.09 -11.48 15.11
CA ARG A 222 -5.97 -12.94 15.12
C ARG A 222 -4.71 -13.45 15.81
N PHE A 223 -3.60 -12.76 15.60
CA PHE A 223 -2.27 -13.24 15.94
C PHE A 223 -1.43 -12.23 16.73
N GLY A 224 -2.02 -11.14 17.21
CA GLY A 224 -1.31 -10.11 17.96
C GLY A 224 -0.57 -10.67 19.17
N ASN A 225 0.66 -10.20 19.39
CA ASN A 225 1.52 -10.64 20.50
C ASN A 225 0.85 -10.32 21.85
N GLY A 226 0.86 -11.28 22.77
CA GLY A 226 0.17 -11.15 24.05
C GLY A 226 -1.27 -11.70 24.06
N SER A 227 -1.76 -12.23 22.93
CA SER A 227 -3.08 -12.89 22.87
C SER A 227 -3.13 -14.27 23.55
N GLY A 228 -2.00 -14.75 24.13
CA GLY A 228 -1.87 -16.08 24.73
C GLY A 228 -1.58 -17.17 23.69
N SER A 229 -0.64 -18.07 24.02
CA SER A 229 -0.31 -19.18 23.16
C SER A 229 -1.38 -20.27 23.21
N GLY A 230 -1.83 -20.76 22.07
CA GLY A 230 -2.40 -22.09 22.00
C GLY A 230 -3.70 -22.27 21.24
N THR A 231 -4.58 -21.33 21.18
CA THR A 231 -5.75 -21.39 20.30
C THR A 231 -6.09 -19.96 19.91
N PRO A 232 -6.09 -19.64 18.62
CA PRO A 232 -6.45 -18.30 18.22
C PRO A 232 -7.89 -18.04 18.71
N PRO A 233 -8.13 -17.01 19.51
CA PRO A 233 -9.50 -16.66 19.82
C PRO A 233 -10.14 -16.25 18.50
N TYR A 234 -11.07 -17.02 18.05
CA TYR A 234 -12.02 -16.54 17.06
C TYR A 234 -12.61 -15.27 17.63
N PHE A 235 -12.44 -14.14 16.94
CA PHE A 235 -13.02 -12.84 17.21
C PHE A 235 -13.65 -12.71 18.61
N HIS A 236 -12.90 -12.13 19.57
CA HIS A 236 -13.36 -11.78 20.92
C HIS A 236 -13.76 -12.91 21.87
N ASN A 237 -12.80 -13.36 22.62
CA ASN A 237 -13.12 -13.79 23.97
C ASN A 237 -12.91 -12.56 24.89
N PRO A 238 -13.97 -11.95 25.45
CA PRO A 238 -13.84 -10.84 26.42
C PRO A 238 -13.09 -11.24 27.69
N ALA A 239 -12.87 -12.54 27.96
CA ALA A 239 -12.07 -13.04 29.08
C ALA A 239 -10.57 -12.73 28.95
N PHE A 240 -10.06 -12.28 27.79
CA PHE A 240 -8.67 -11.87 27.60
C PHE A 240 -8.45 -10.36 27.69
N VAL A 241 -9.38 -9.61 28.25
CA VAL A 241 -9.14 -8.22 28.68
C VAL A 241 -8.26 -8.27 29.94
N THR A 242 -6.99 -8.54 29.76
CA THR A 242 -6.01 -8.28 30.81
C THR A 242 -5.75 -6.76 30.84
N SER A 243 -5.42 -6.22 32.01
CA SER A 243 -4.99 -4.83 32.20
C SER A 243 -3.72 -4.46 31.45
N THR A 244 -3.12 -5.41 30.74
CA THR A 244 -1.94 -5.28 29.89
C THR A 244 -2.35 -4.99 28.46
N TYR A 245 -1.60 -4.11 27.79
CA TYR A 245 -1.78 -3.79 26.39
C TYR A 245 -1.79 -5.06 25.52
N ASN A 246 -2.80 -5.19 24.66
CA ASN A 246 -2.95 -6.32 23.77
C ASN A 246 -3.30 -5.86 22.35
N PRO A 247 -2.41 -6.07 21.34
CA PRO A 247 -2.68 -5.74 19.96
C PRO A 247 -3.89 -6.46 19.34
N SER A 248 -4.35 -7.56 19.92
CA SER A 248 -5.56 -8.27 19.47
C SER A 248 -6.85 -7.61 19.93
N ASN A 249 -6.81 -6.73 20.92
CA ASN A 249 -7.95 -5.92 21.33
C ASN A 249 -8.27 -4.90 20.23
N PRO A 250 -9.55 -4.60 19.90
CA PRO A 250 -9.91 -3.65 18.87
C PRO A 250 -9.19 -2.31 18.96
N SER A 251 -9.21 -1.65 20.12
CA SER A 251 -8.54 -0.36 20.33
C SER A 251 -7.02 -0.46 20.18
N GLY A 252 -6.40 -1.52 20.71
CA GLY A 252 -4.97 -1.79 20.54
C GLY A 252 -4.61 -2.03 19.09
N ALA A 253 -5.40 -2.84 18.37
CA ALA A 253 -5.21 -3.11 16.95
C ALA A 253 -5.34 -1.84 16.10
N LEU A 254 -6.37 -0.99 16.35
CA LEU A 254 -6.56 0.28 15.64
C LEU A 254 -5.43 1.26 15.92
N SER A 255 -4.95 1.33 17.17
CA SER A 255 -3.77 2.13 17.53
C SER A 255 -2.52 1.68 16.76
N ARG A 256 -2.32 0.36 16.57
CA ARG A 256 -1.24 -0.19 15.74
C ARG A 256 -1.39 0.16 14.27
N MET A 257 -2.61 0.19 13.74
CA MET A 257 -2.85 0.64 12.38
C MET A 257 -2.51 2.13 12.20
N GLN A 258 -2.80 2.99 13.19
CA GLN A 258 -2.35 4.39 13.18
C GLN A 258 -0.82 4.50 13.17
N GLN A 259 -0.14 3.68 13.99
CA GLN A 259 1.30 3.62 14.05
C GLN A 259 1.92 3.19 12.71
N VAL A 260 1.39 2.13 12.07
CA VAL A 260 1.83 1.69 10.74
C VAL A 260 1.63 2.80 9.70
N ALA A 261 0.48 3.48 9.72
CA ALA A 261 0.21 4.59 8.81
C ALA A 261 1.22 5.73 8.96
N ALA A 262 1.56 6.10 10.21
CA ALA A 262 2.53 7.16 10.49
C ALA A 262 3.91 6.86 9.89
N PHE A 263 4.35 5.61 9.95
CA PHE A 263 5.61 5.17 9.35
C PHE A 263 5.50 5.00 7.84
N LEU A 264 4.54 4.22 7.35
CA LEU A 264 4.44 3.88 5.93
C LEU A 264 4.25 5.11 5.05
N PHE A 265 3.33 6.02 5.41
CA PHE A 265 3.02 7.18 4.56
C PHE A 265 4.04 8.30 4.63
N THR A 266 4.97 8.29 5.58
CA THR A 266 6.08 9.24 5.61
C THR A 266 7.31 8.75 4.84
N ILE A 267 7.42 7.45 4.52
CA ILE A 267 8.50 6.93 3.65
C ILE A 267 8.39 7.55 2.24
N PRO A 268 9.50 7.98 1.61
CA PRO A 268 9.50 8.47 0.23
C PRO A 268 8.94 7.47 -0.80
N GLY A 269 8.52 7.98 -1.95
CA GLY A 269 7.90 7.22 -3.03
C GLY A 269 6.39 7.02 -2.89
N PRO A 270 5.70 6.54 -3.93
CA PRO A 270 4.26 6.27 -3.91
C PRO A 270 3.90 5.20 -2.87
N LYS A 271 2.65 5.19 -2.45
CA LYS A 271 2.10 4.24 -1.48
C LYS A 271 0.76 3.70 -1.96
N MET A 272 0.47 2.46 -1.62
CA MET A 272 -0.84 1.88 -1.86
C MET A 272 -1.60 1.72 -0.54
N VAL A 273 -2.84 2.16 -0.52
CA VAL A 273 -3.84 1.85 0.51
C VAL A 273 -4.84 0.89 -0.13
N TRP A 274 -4.91 -0.33 0.39
CA TRP A 274 -5.94 -1.24 -0.05
C TRP A 274 -7.28 -0.85 0.54
N GLN A 275 -8.36 -1.02 -0.24
CA GLN A 275 -9.69 -0.51 0.10
C GLN A 275 -10.09 -0.81 1.56
N PHE A 276 -10.57 0.21 2.26
CA PHE A 276 -11.04 0.19 3.64
C PHE A 276 -9.96 -0.07 4.70
N GLY A 277 -8.69 -0.18 4.35
CA GLY A 277 -7.58 -0.26 5.31
C GLY A 277 -7.54 0.93 6.27
N GLU A 278 -7.96 2.11 5.79
CA GLU A 278 -8.09 3.35 6.56
C GLU A 278 -9.18 3.30 7.66
N PHE A 279 -10.08 2.33 7.61
CA PHE A 279 -11.05 2.02 8.66
C PHE A 279 -10.64 0.82 9.52
N GLY A 280 -9.45 0.26 9.30
CA GLY A 280 -9.02 -0.97 9.95
C GLY A 280 -9.92 -2.14 9.56
N TYR A 281 -10.05 -2.38 8.25
CA TYR A 281 -10.87 -3.47 7.73
C TYR A 281 -10.32 -4.83 8.17
N ASP A 282 -11.10 -5.57 8.94
CA ASP A 282 -10.69 -6.81 9.62
C ASP A 282 -11.41 -8.09 9.13
N ALA A 283 -12.13 -8.02 8.02
CA ALA A 283 -12.58 -9.23 7.34
C ALA A 283 -11.39 -9.87 6.59
N SER A 284 -11.20 -11.17 6.80
CA SER A 284 -10.19 -11.95 6.06
C SER A 284 -10.44 -11.91 4.56
N ILE A 285 -9.34 -11.95 3.77
CA ILE A 285 -9.45 -12.18 2.31
C ILE A 285 -10.10 -13.52 1.98
N ASN A 286 -10.10 -14.48 2.91
CA ASN A 286 -10.72 -15.81 2.78
C ASN A 286 -12.13 -15.87 3.36
N MET A 287 -12.73 -14.75 3.76
CA MET A 287 -14.09 -14.71 4.26
C MET A 287 -15.11 -15.03 3.15
N CYS A 288 -16.00 -15.97 3.42
CA CYS A 288 -17.11 -16.34 2.54
C CYS A 288 -18.29 -15.37 2.63
N GLU A 289 -19.22 -15.45 1.68
CA GLU A 289 -20.46 -14.64 1.70
C GLU A 289 -21.32 -14.88 2.95
N ASN A 290 -21.26 -16.08 3.52
CA ASN A 290 -21.94 -16.43 4.77
C ASN A 290 -21.17 -15.98 6.02
N TYR A 291 -20.13 -15.14 5.86
CA TYR A 291 -19.28 -14.59 6.92
C TYR A 291 -18.42 -15.60 7.66
N THR A 292 -18.33 -16.82 7.20
CA THR A 292 -17.35 -17.80 7.74
C THR A 292 -15.99 -17.60 7.08
N THR A 293 -14.93 -17.97 7.77
CA THR A 293 -13.57 -17.95 7.22
C THR A 293 -13.01 -19.36 7.26
N PRO A 294 -13.02 -20.09 6.14
CA PRO A 294 -12.39 -21.39 6.06
C PRO A 294 -10.86 -21.24 6.24
N GLY A 295 -10.21 -22.30 6.67
CA GLY A 295 -8.75 -22.32 6.85
C GLY A 295 -7.96 -22.40 5.53
N ASN A 296 -8.60 -22.29 4.39
CA ASN A 296 -8.01 -22.35 3.05
C ASN A 296 -8.55 -21.21 2.16
N ASP A 297 -8.04 -21.09 0.96
CA ASP A 297 -8.39 -20.06 -0.01
C ASP A 297 -9.76 -20.23 -0.69
N GLY A 298 -10.59 -21.16 -0.22
CA GLY A 298 -11.84 -21.55 -0.88
C GLY A 298 -12.84 -20.41 -1.13
N CYS A 299 -12.78 -19.34 -0.34
CA CYS A 299 -13.64 -18.17 -0.48
C CYS A 299 -12.88 -16.87 -0.82
N ARG A 300 -11.63 -16.98 -1.27
CA ARG A 300 -10.80 -15.78 -1.57
C ARG A 300 -11.47 -14.87 -2.59
N LEU A 301 -12.15 -15.42 -3.59
CA LEU A 301 -12.82 -14.65 -4.65
C LEU A 301 -14.28 -14.28 -4.29
N SER A 302 -14.78 -14.69 -3.13
CA SER A 302 -16.13 -14.31 -2.69
C SER A 302 -16.24 -12.80 -2.41
N PRO A 303 -17.42 -12.19 -2.64
CA PRO A 303 -17.69 -10.83 -2.21
C PRO A 303 -17.39 -10.63 -0.72
N LYS A 304 -16.86 -9.47 -0.38
CA LYS A 304 -16.52 -9.09 0.99
C LYS A 304 -17.51 -8.06 1.52
N PRO A 305 -17.78 -8.03 2.84
CA PRO A 305 -18.69 -7.07 3.44
C PRO A 305 -18.26 -5.63 3.17
N LEU A 306 -19.22 -4.72 3.04
CA LEU A 306 -18.96 -3.28 2.97
C LEU A 306 -18.74 -2.71 4.37
N VAL A 307 -17.93 -1.65 4.49
CA VAL A 307 -17.65 -0.96 5.78
C VAL A 307 -18.92 -0.38 6.45
N THR A 308 -20.01 -0.24 5.70
CA THR A 308 -21.32 0.20 6.23
C THR A 308 -22.14 -0.93 6.83
N SER A 309 -21.78 -2.18 6.54
CA SER A 309 -22.51 -3.39 6.98
C SER A 309 -21.55 -4.53 7.28
N MET A 310 -20.49 -4.23 8.03
CA MET A 310 -19.55 -5.24 8.50
C MET A 310 -20.23 -6.19 9.47
N PRO A 311 -20.10 -7.52 9.34
CA PRO A 311 -20.53 -8.42 10.38
C PRO A 311 -19.81 -8.04 11.67
N SER A 312 -20.57 -7.91 12.77
CA SER A 312 -19.92 -7.76 14.06
C SER A 312 -18.94 -8.92 14.22
N PRO A 313 -17.72 -8.65 14.67
CA PRO A 313 -16.79 -9.72 15.03
C PRO A 313 -17.32 -10.59 16.19
N TYR A 314 -18.46 -10.22 16.74
CA TYR A 314 -19.17 -11.00 17.74
C TYR A 314 -20.25 -11.86 17.08
N TYR A 315 -19.93 -13.11 16.80
CA TYR A 315 -20.94 -14.12 16.66
C TYR A 315 -21.61 -14.30 18.03
N SER A 316 -22.79 -13.77 18.21
CA SER A 316 -23.59 -14.03 19.41
C SER A 316 -24.48 -15.25 19.15
N ALA A 317 -24.14 -16.35 19.78
CA ALA A 317 -25.05 -17.50 19.85
C ALA A 317 -26.36 -17.20 20.59
N THR A 318 -26.48 -15.99 21.19
CA THR A 318 -27.65 -15.53 21.92
C THR A 318 -28.65 -14.72 21.08
N VAL A 319 -28.33 -14.42 19.82
CA VAL A 319 -29.35 -13.89 18.90
C VAL A 319 -30.23 -15.04 18.46
N PRO A 320 -31.56 -14.99 18.70
CA PRO A 320 -32.49 -16.01 18.22
C PRO A 320 -32.34 -16.22 16.72
N GLY A 321 -31.94 -17.43 16.30
CA GLY A 321 -31.68 -17.74 14.89
C GLY A 321 -30.22 -17.74 14.48
N GLY A 322 -29.24 -17.47 15.40
CA GLY A 322 -27.79 -17.50 15.09
C GLY A 322 -27.40 -16.45 14.06
N GLY A 323 -27.57 -15.16 14.37
CA GLY A 323 -27.33 -14.08 13.42
C GLY A 323 -26.10 -13.23 13.77
N PHE A 324 -25.49 -12.63 12.74
CA PHE A 324 -24.48 -11.58 12.91
C PHE A 324 -25.16 -10.22 13.17
N THR A 325 -24.67 -9.48 14.15
CA THR A 325 -24.94 -8.04 14.22
C THR A 325 -24.03 -7.33 13.24
N PHE A 326 -24.55 -6.33 12.52
CA PHE A 326 -23.76 -5.57 11.56
C PHE A 326 -23.33 -4.23 12.18
N LEU A 327 -22.10 -3.84 11.93
CA LEU A 327 -21.50 -2.59 12.36
C LEU A 327 -21.24 -1.67 11.17
N ASN A 328 -21.56 -0.41 11.33
CA ASN A 328 -21.14 0.61 10.39
C ASN A 328 -19.80 1.21 10.86
N TYR A 329 -18.72 0.83 10.21
CA TYR A 329 -17.36 1.32 10.54
C TYR A 329 -17.21 2.83 10.34
N LYS A 330 -17.97 3.43 9.43
CA LYS A 330 -17.99 4.89 9.24
C LYS A 330 -18.61 5.65 10.41
N ALA A 331 -19.42 4.98 11.23
CA ALA A 331 -20.05 5.57 12.43
C ALA A 331 -19.27 5.24 13.72
N HIS A 332 -18.23 4.38 13.66
CA HIS A 332 -17.47 3.97 14.83
C HIS A 332 -16.31 4.94 15.09
N VAL A 333 -16.30 5.59 16.26
CA VAL A 333 -15.38 6.68 16.59
C VAL A 333 -13.90 6.31 16.45
N GLU A 334 -13.49 5.13 16.95
CA GLU A 334 -12.07 4.72 16.88
C GLU A 334 -11.62 4.42 15.44
N ARG A 335 -12.52 3.92 14.58
CA ARG A 335 -12.23 3.66 13.17
C ARG A 335 -12.21 4.94 12.34
N THR A 336 -13.06 5.92 12.68
CA THR A 336 -12.98 7.25 12.08
C THR A 336 -11.73 8.00 12.52
N ASN A 337 -11.29 7.83 13.76
CA ASN A 337 -10.00 8.36 14.24
C ASN A 337 -8.80 7.75 13.47
N LEU A 338 -8.86 6.46 13.13
CA LEU A 338 -7.85 5.83 12.27
C LEU A 338 -7.85 6.46 10.88
N ARG A 339 -9.03 6.57 10.23
CA ARG A 339 -9.16 7.24 8.92
C ARG A 339 -8.61 8.67 8.98
N ASP A 340 -8.90 9.42 10.02
CA ASP A 340 -8.44 10.79 10.19
C ASP A 340 -6.92 10.86 10.37
N THR A 341 -6.31 9.86 11.02
CA THR A 341 -4.85 9.71 11.09
C THR A 341 -4.27 9.46 9.69
N TYR A 342 -4.84 8.54 8.91
CA TYR A 342 -4.44 8.33 7.51
C TYR A 342 -4.53 9.62 6.71
N ALA A 343 -5.68 10.29 6.76
CA ALA A 343 -5.90 11.55 6.06
C ALA A 343 -4.89 12.62 6.47
N LYS A 344 -4.59 12.76 7.77
CA LYS A 344 -3.64 13.72 8.30
C LYS A 344 -2.23 13.48 7.78
N ILE A 345 -1.74 12.24 7.82
CA ILE A 345 -0.40 11.91 7.34
C ILE A 345 -0.32 12.04 5.80
N ILE A 346 -1.33 11.61 5.06
CA ILE A 346 -1.37 11.75 3.60
C ILE A 346 -1.38 13.22 3.19
N ARG A 347 -2.12 14.08 3.90
CA ARG A 347 -2.11 15.53 3.65
C ARG A 347 -0.75 16.18 3.83
N LEU A 348 0.08 15.67 4.72
CA LEU A 348 1.46 16.15 4.85
C LEU A 348 2.22 16.03 3.52
N ARG A 349 1.89 15.02 2.70
CA ARG A 349 2.46 14.81 1.36
C ARG A 349 1.87 15.74 0.30
N THR A 350 0.57 16.05 0.40
CA THR A 350 -0.21 16.71 -0.64
C THR A 350 -0.56 18.18 -0.33
N ALA A 351 -0.27 18.65 0.89
CA ALA A 351 -0.52 20.03 1.30
C ALA A 351 0.33 21.04 0.51
N ASN A 352 -0.12 22.30 0.51
CA ASN A 352 0.60 23.43 -0.09
C ASN A 352 0.98 23.25 -1.56
N ASN A 353 0.07 22.71 -2.39
CA ASN A 353 0.28 22.50 -3.83
C ASN A 353 1.60 21.75 -4.12
N ASN A 354 1.82 20.66 -3.40
CA ASN A 354 3.04 19.86 -3.48
C ASN A 354 4.33 20.58 -3.01
N ALA A 355 4.23 21.64 -2.17
CA ALA A 355 5.41 22.33 -1.64
C ALA A 355 6.39 21.38 -0.92
N TYR A 356 5.88 20.25 -0.41
CA TYR A 356 6.69 19.24 0.28
C TYR A 356 7.01 18.01 -0.58
N LEU A 357 6.73 18.04 -1.88
CA LEU A 357 7.00 16.90 -2.77
C LEU A 357 8.45 16.41 -2.69
N ASN A 358 9.42 17.34 -2.61
CA ASN A 358 10.85 17.01 -2.50
C ASN A 358 11.18 16.20 -1.24
N THR A 359 10.42 16.35 -0.16
CA THR A 359 10.58 15.52 1.05
C THR A 359 10.23 14.06 0.76
N PHE A 360 9.18 13.81 0.00
CA PHE A 360 8.69 12.46 -0.31
C PHE A 360 9.30 11.84 -1.56
N THR A 361 10.19 12.57 -2.23
CA THR A 361 11.08 12.06 -3.29
C THR A 361 12.54 12.03 -2.85
N SER A 362 12.85 12.45 -1.61
CA SER A 362 14.19 12.51 -1.08
C SER A 362 14.82 11.13 -0.91
N ASN A 363 16.12 11.06 -1.17
CA ASN A 363 16.99 9.95 -0.80
C ASN A 363 17.81 10.24 0.47
N ASN A 364 17.67 11.43 1.04
CA ASN A 364 18.31 11.79 2.31
C ASN A 364 17.47 11.29 3.48
N VAL A 365 17.65 10.02 3.79
CA VAL A 365 16.91 9.29 4.81
C VAL A 365 17.86 8.63 5.79
N ASN A 366 17.43 8.53 7.05
CA ASN A 366 18.09 7.74 8.07
C ASN A 366 17.04 7.05 8.94
N PHE A 367 17.26 5.80 9.33
CA PHE A 367 16.26 5.05 10.07
C PHE A 367 16.84 3.85 10.81
N ASP A 368 16.17 3.44 11.89
CA ASP A 368 16.25 2.09 12.44
C ASP A 368 14.83 1.52 12.55
N LEU A 369 14.53 0.59 11.67
CA LEU A 369 13.24 -0.12 11.60
C LEU A 369 13.36 -1.58 12.05
N SER A 370 14.51 -1.97 12.61
CA SER A 370 14.79 -3.32 13.07
C SER A 370 14.49 -3.51 14.56
N ALA A 371 14.71 -2.48 15.38
CA ALA A 371 14.50 -2.51 16.82
C ALA A 371 13.01 -2.42 17.22
N ALA A 372 12.72 -2.64 18.51
CA ALA A 372 11.38 -2.45 19.08
C ALA A 372 10.97 -0.97 19.11
N PHE A 373 11.88 -0.09 19.50
CA PHE A 373 11.74 1.35 19.30
C PHE A 373 12.24 1.66 17.89
N LYS A 374 11.31 1.90 16.98
CA LYS A 374 11.63 2.24 15.59
C LYS A 374 11.61 3.75 15.40
N TRP A 375 12.47 4.21 14.51
CA TRP A 375 12.48 5.62 14.12
C TRP A 375 12.92 5.79 12.66
N GLN A 376 12.52 6.92 12.07
CA GLN A 376 12.95 7.32 10.74
C GLN A 376 13.01 8.83 10.61
N ILE A 377 13.94 9.30 9.79
CA ILE A 377 14.21 10.69 9.49
C ILE A 377 14.23 10.84 7.97
N ILE A 378 13.43 11.77 7.47
CA ILE A 378 13.36 12.10 6.05
C ILE A 378 13.64 13.60 5.93
N GLN A 379 14.55 13.98 5.03
CA GLN A 379 15.03 15.34 4.94
C GLN A 379 15.00 15.87 3.51
N SER A 380 14.49 17.07 3.36
CA SER A 380 14.68 17.93 2.20
C SER A 380 14.75 19.38 2.65
N ASP A 381 15.07 20.29 1.74
CA ASP A 381 15.03 21.74 2.03
C ASP A 381 13.61 22.23 2.29
N ALA A 382 12.61 21.55 1.76
CA ALA A 382 11.21 21.90 1.93
C ALA A 382 10.68 21.53 3.31
N LEU A 383 11.03 20.34 3.82
CA LEU A 383 10.51 19.80 5.09
C LEU A 383 11.43 18.69 5.61
N ARG A 384 11.65 18.68 6.93
CA ARG A 384 12.29 17.57 7.64
C ARG A 384 11.27 16.90 8.55
N ILE A 385 11.28 15.57 8.57
CA ILE A 385 10.34 14.76 9.33
C ILE A 385 11.14 13.80 10.20
N VAL A 386 10.75 13.69 11.48
CA VAL A 386 11.20 12.63 12.39
C VAL A 386 9.97 11.86 12.84
N VAL A 387 10.00 10.53 12.69
CA VAL A 387 8.94 9.63 13.18
C VAL A 387 9.56 8.69 14.18
N ILE A 388 8.91 8.52 15.32
CA ILE A 388 9.29 7.54 16.34
C ILE A 388 8.09 6.67 16.69
N GLY A 389 8.35 5.44 17.14
CA GLY A 389 7.28 4.55 17.61
C GLY A 389 7.77 3.37 18.44
N ASN A 390 6.97 3.00 19.42
CA ASN A 390 7.17 1.78 20.19
C ASN A 390 6.34 0.65 19.59
N PHE A 391 6.99 -0.25 18.87
CA PHE A 391 6.38 -1.43 18.24
C PHE A 391 6.33 -2.68 19.16
N ASP A 392 6.83 -2.58 20.38
CA ASP A 392 6.70 -3.65 21.36
C ASP A 392 5.31 -3.66 22.04
N VAL A 393 5.05 -4.67 22.82
CA VAL A 393 3.88 -4.81 23.71
C VAL A 393 4.15 -4.37 25.14
N ILE A 394 5.37 -3.93 25.44
CA ILE A 394 5.78 -3.32 26.69
C ILE A 394 6.32 -1.91 26.47
N GLN A 395 6.48 -1.14 27.55
CA GLN A 395 7.09 0.18 27.46
C GLN A 395 8.52 0.10 26.95
N ARG A 396 8.91 1.06 26.09
CA ARG A 396 10.26 1.19 25.55
C ARG A 396 10.74 2.61 25.62
N SER A 397 12.03 2.75 25.89
CA SER A 397 12.73 4.03 25.72
C SER A 397 13.64 3.97 24.50
N GLY A 398 13.91 5.11 23.88
CA GLY A 398 14.79 5.16 22.74
C GLY A 398 15.30 6.58 22.49
N THR A 399 16.40 6.67 21.75
CA THR A 399 17.05 7.94 21.41
C THR A 399 17.06 8.08 19.88
N VAL A 400 16.77 9.28 19.41
CA VAL A 400 16.84 9.63 17.98
C VAL A 400 17.58 10.96 17.81
N SER A 401 18.36 11.06 16.74
CA SER A 401 19.10 12.28 16.40
C SER A 401 18.29 13.16 15.45
N PHE A 402 17.73 14.25 15.96
CA PHE A 402 17.04 15.24 15.11
C PHE A 402 18.04 15.92 14.17
N PRO A 403 17.68 16.18 12.90
CA PRO A 403 18.59 16.78 11.92
C PRO A 403 19.09 18.17 12.31
N THR A 404 18.27 18.95 13.01
CA THR A 404 18.57 20.32 13.44
C THR A 404 18.06 20.57 14.86
N THR A 405 18.73 21.47 15.57
CA THR A 405 18.24 22.07 16.82
C THR A 405 17.12 23.08 16.55
N GLY A 406 16.39 23.46 17.59
CA GLY A 406 15.29 24.42 17.51
C GLY A 406 13.93 23.82 17.88
N THR A 407 12.89 24.57 17.60
CA THR A 407 11.51 24.13 17.89
C THR A 407 10.95 23.30 16.74
N TRP A 408 10.57 22.06 17.05
CA TRP A 408 9.88 21.16 16.15
C TRP A 408 8.42 21.02 16.54
N GLN A 409 7.54 20.96 15.56
CA GLN A 409 6.12 20.70 15.80
C GLN A 409 5.83 19.22 15.93
N ILE A 410 4.95 18.86 16.86
CA ILE A 410 4.36 17.54 16.96
C ILE A 410 3.17 17.51 16.01
N TYR A 411 3.40 17.00 14.79
CA TYR A 411 2.39 17.00 13.73
C TYR A 411 1.27 16.00 14.00
N ALA A 412 1.64 14.79 14.44
CA ALA A 412 0.67 13.74 14.75
C ALA A 412 1.20 12.83 15.87
N HIS A 413 0.32 12.33 16.71
CA HIS A 413 0.59 11.31 17.72
C HIS A 413 -0.72 10.63 18.14
N ASN A 414 -0.61 9.46 18.80
CA ASN A 414 -1.73 8.74 19.42
C ASN A 414 -1.61 8.64 20.96
N VAL A 415 -0.78 9.45 21.57
CA VAL A 415 -0.58 9.45 23.02
C VAL A 415 -1.72 10.17 23.71
N THR A 416 -2.20 9.61 24.81
CA THR A 416 -3.11 10.27 25.76
C THR A 416 -2.33 10.79 26.95
N GLY A 417 -2.61 11.99 27.42
CA GLY A 417 -1.99 12.60 28.59
C GLY A 417 -0.85 13.58 28.25
N ASN A 418 -0.02 13.87 29.25
CA ASN A 418 1.03 14.88 29.14
C ASN A 418 2.28 14.35 28.42
N LEU A 419 2.63 14.94 27.27
CA LEU A 419 3.76 14.53 26.45
C LEU A 419 5.12 14.79 27.14
N SER A 420 5.21 15.77 28.05
CA SER A 420 6.45 16.06 28.78
C SER A 420 6.92 14.89 29.70
N THR A 421 6.04 13.93 29.98
CA THR A 421 6.42 12.72 30.72
C THR A 421 7.36 11.81 29.92
N PHE A 422 7.36 11.91 28.60
CA PHE A 422 8.22 11.10 27.71
C PHE A 422 9.52 11.82 27.36
N ASN A 423 9.47 13.13 27.22
CA ASN A 423 10.64 13.98 27.05
C ASN A 423 10.34 15.37 27.65
N ALA A 424 11.15 15.82 28.60
CA ALA A 424 10.95 17.08 29.34
C ALA A 424 10.94 18.34 28.44
N ASN A 425 11.50 18.24 27.22
CA ASN A 425 11.52 19.34 26.25
C ASN A 425 10.23 19.45 25.42
N MET A 426 9.23 18.58 25.68
CA MET A 426 7.94 18.55 24.97
C MET A 426 6.86 19.33 25.74
N ASN A 427 5.99 19.96 24.97
CA ASN A 427 4.66 20.39 25.41
C ASN A 427 3.57 19.71 24.55
N ALA A 428 2.34 20.19 24.61
CA ALA A 428 1.22 19.57 23.86
C ALA A 428 1.37 19.63 22.33
N THR A 429 2.19 20.55 21.80
CA THR A 429 2.27 20.82 20.35
C THR A 429 3.69 20.86 19.78
N THR A 430 4.69 20.99 20.63
CA THR A 430 6.08 21.15 20.19
C THR A 430 7.09 20.41 21.07
N ILE A 431 8.27 20.16 20.51
CA ILE A 431 9.47 19.78 21.23
C ILE A 431 10.56 20.83 20.98
N ASN A 432 11.27 21.25 22.03
CA ASN A 432 12.44 22.11 21.90
C ASN A 432 13.71 21.26 21.86
N VAL A 433 14.29 21.12 20.69
CA VAL A 433 15.50 20.34 20.43
C VAL A 433 16.72 21.18 20.75
N GLY A 434 17.16 21.17 22.01
CA GLY A 434 18.34 21.90 22.47
C GLY A 434 19.66 21.25 22.07
N SER A 435 19.67 19.94 21.94
CA SER A 435 20.72 19.13 21.31
C SER A 435 20.11 18.17 20.31
N ASN A 436 20.83 17.80 19.25
CA ASN A 436 20.28 16.92 18.22
C ASN A 436 19.82 15.57 18.78
N SER A 437 20.51 15.04 19.78
CA SER A 437 20.14 13.76 20.42
C SER A 437 18.98 13.97 21.41
N GLN A 438 17.84 13.35 21.14
CA GLN A 438 16.65 13.40 22.00
C GLN A 438 16.27 12.00 22.47
N THR A 439 16.17 11.83 23.79
CA THR A 439 15.73 10.57 24.39
C THR A 439 14.27 10.65 24.79
N PHE A 440 13.51 9.64 24.41
CA PHE A 440 12.11 9.43 24.77
C PHE A 440 12.01 8.26 25.74
N ASN A 441 11.45 8.50 26.93
CA ASN A 441 11.43 7.55 28.03
C ASN A 441 10.05 6.89 28.16
N ASN A 442 10.03 5.60 28.42
CA ASN A 442 8.84 4.85 28.82
C ASN A 442 7.63 5.04 27.89
N LEU A 443 7.87 5.11 26.58
CA LEU A 443 6.78 5.20 25.60
C LEU A 443 5.87 3.97 25.72
N PRO A 444 4.55 4.16 25.88
CA PRO A 444 3.60 3.06 25.92
C PRO A 444 3.62 2.21 24.65
N PRO A 445 3.20 0.95 24.72
CA PRO A 445 3.01 0.11 23.53
C PRO A 445 2.12 0.76 22.48
N GLY A 446 2.45 0.60 21.20
CA GLY A 446 1.67 1.14 20.09
C GLY A 446 1.74 2.65 19.90
N THR A 447 2.56 3.35 20.70
CA THR A 447 2.76 4.80 20.59
C THR A 447 3.52 5.16 19.32
N PHE A 448 3.07 6.22 18.65
CA PHE A 448 3.85 6.90 17.62
C PHE A 448 3.81 8.42 17.81
N MET A 449 4.83 9.10 17.28
CA MET A 449 4.88 10.54 17.16
C MET A 449 5.55 10.94 15.84
N VAL A 450 5.00 11.95 15.19
CA VAL A 450 5.55 12.54 13.96
C VAL A 450 5.90 13.99 14.25
N PHE A 451 7.18 14.34 14.07
CA PHE A 451 7.70 15.68 14.25
C PHE A 451 8.07 16.28 12.91
N ILE A 452 7.83 17.58 12.75
CA ILE A 452 8.22 18.36 11.57
C ILE A 452 8.90 19.66 12.00
N ASP A 453 9.87 20.11 11.22
CA ASP A 453 10.69 21.30 11.52
C ASP A 453 10.07 22.61 11.06
N ARG A 454 8.93 22.58 10.38
CA ARG A 454 8.21 23.76 9.88
C ARG A 454 6.73 23.64 10.20
N GLN A 455 6.08 24.80 10.29
CA GLN A 455 4.63 24.83 10.35
C GLN A 455 4.10 24.38 8.98
N ALA A 456 3.78 23.08 8.88
CA ALA A 456 2.91 22.65 7.82
C ALA A 456 1.64 23.45 7.95
N ALA A 457 1.23 24.19 6.91
CA ALA A 457 -0.06 24.83 6.92
C ALA A 457 -1.06 23.76 7.31
N LEU A 458 -1.67 23.90 8.48
CA LEU A 458 -2.61 22.92 9.02
C LEU A 458 -3.73 22.82 8.01
N ALA A 459 -3.70 21.75 7.19
CA ALA A 459 -4.85 21.44 6.37
C ALA A 459 -6.04 21.32 7.32
N PRO A 460 -7.21 21.83 6.95
CA PRO A 460 -8.40 21.76 7.78
C PRO A 460 -8.61 20.33 8.29
N ASN A 461 -9.10 20.16 9.49
CA ASN A 461 -9.36 18.83 10.05
C ASN A 461 -10.36 18.06 9.16
N ALA A 462 -10.47 16.75 9.31
CA ALA A 462 -11.34 15.93 8.47
C ALA A 462 -12.82 16.35 8.52
N GLN A 463 -13.27 16.97 9.62
CA GLN A 463 -14.63 17.53 9.74
C GLN A 463 -14.83 18.76 8.85
N SER A 464 -13.81 19.66 8.77
CA SER A 464 -13.87 20.80 7.87
C SER A 464 -13.76 20.37 6.40
N LEU A 465 -12.99 19.30 6.09
CA LEU A 465 -12.95 18.76 4.73
C LEU A 465 -14.28 18.15 4.30
N ASN A 466 -14.94 17.41 5.20
CA ASN A 466 -16.26 16.87 4.91
C ASN A 466 -17.31 17.99 4.72
N ALA A 467 -17.21 19.08 5.50
CA ALA A 467 -18.05 20.25 5.34
C ALA A 467 -17.73 21.02 4.04
N GLU A 468 -16.47 21.14 3.67
CA GLU A 468 -16.02 21.79 2.42
C GLU A 468 -16.36 20.94 1.20
N MET A 469 -16.25 19.61 1.27
CA MET A 469 -16.70 18.69 0.23
C MET A 469 -18.24 18.73 0.09
N ALA A 470 -18.97 18.75 1.18
CA ALA A 470 -20.42 18.89 1.18
C ALA A 470 -20.90 20.26 0.68
N ALA A 471 -20.10 21.31 0.90
CA ALA A 471 -20.38 22.67 0.44
C ALA A 471 -19.87 22.96 -0.97
N GLY A 472 -19.26 22.00 -1.66
CA GLY A 472 -18.68 22.19 -3.01
C GLY A 472 -17.45 23.13 -3.06
N LYS A 473 -16.90 23.52 -1.91
CA LYS A 473 -15.79 24.47 -1.82
C LYS A 473 -14.41 23.89 -2.12
N VAL A 474 -14.27 22.57 -2.12
CA VAL A 474 -12.99 21.91 -2.50
C VAL A 474 -12.71 22.05 -3.99
N GLN A 475 -13.68 22.51 -4.78
CA GLN A 475 -13.51 22.73 -6.22
C GLN A 475 -12.66 23.94 -6.60
N THR A 476 -12.44 24.91 -5.69
CA THR A 476 -11.76 26.17 -6.01
C THR A 476 -10.28 26.21 -5.66
N ASP A 477 -9.80 25.40 -4.72
CA ASP A 477 -8.40 25.42 -4.28
C ASP A 477 -7.54 24.30 -4.88
N LEU A 478 -8.14 23.36 -5.61
CA LEU A 478 -7.48 22.33 -6.43
C LEU A 478 -7.50 22.68 -7.94
N GLN A 479 -7.63 23.94 -8.29
CA GLN A 479 -7.15 24.41 -9.59
C GLN A 479 -5.61 24.39 -9.58
N VAL A 480 -5.02 23.20 -9.51
CA VAL A 480 -3.81 22.96 -10.28
C VAL A 480 -4.19 23.40 -11.69
N GLU A 481 -3.55 24.45 -12.20
CA GLU A 481 -3.47 24.64 -13.65
C GLU A 481 -3.00 23.31 -14.23
N ILE A 482 -3.94 22.44 -14.52
CA ILE A 482 -3.77 21.45 -15.56
C ILE A 482 -3.56 22.37 -16.77
N LYS A 483 -2.30 22.67 -17.09
CA LYS A 483 -1.95 23.06 -18.44
C LYS A 483 -2.63 21.98 -19.27
N GLN A 484 -3.80 22.32 -19.80
CA GLN A 484 -4.39 21.60 -20.90
C GLN A 484 -3.31 21.69 -21.98
N ASN A 485 -2.38 20.73 -21.96
CA ASN A 485 -1.71 20.39 -23.18
C ASN A 485 -2.86 19.99 -24.07
N GLU A 486 -3.20 20.90 -24.99
CA GLU A 486 -4.08 20.64 -26.09
C GLU A 486 -3.54 19.40 -26.78
N ARG A 487 -4.06 18.26 -26.38
CA ARG A 487 -3.91 17.01 -27.11
C ARG A 487 -4.85 17.17 -28.32
N LYS A 488 -4.33 17.75 -29.40
CA LYS A 488 -4.92 17.70 -30.73
C LYS A 488 -4.89 16.30 -31.27
#